data_6bb65e20522daf1d08549411c7656c89
#
_entry.id   6bb65e20522daf1d08549411c7656c89
#
_cell.length_a   1.000
_cell.length_b   1.000
_cell.length_c   1.000
_cell.angle_alpha   90.00
_cell.angle_beta   90.00
_cell.angle_gamma   90.00
#
_symmetry.space_group_name_H-M   'P 1'
#
loop_
_entity.id
_entity.type
_entity.pdbx_description
1 polymer ?
#
loop_
_entity_poly.entity_id
_entity_poly.type
_entity_poly.pdbx_seq_one_letter_code
_entity_poly.pdbx_strand_id
1 'polypeptide(L)'
;MGKKVYVDLTHPFSAEIPRWPYFDKPEITNAHTMAKGGVLTSKITCTMHTGTHCDAPRHVMEYEFDGRRARYTHEMPIDAYTGEAVVLKLDVEPWTLITDKHLDEACKKCGIDPASLKGKVL
;
A
#
# COMPACT_ATOMS: atom_id res chain seq x y z
N MET A 1 14.88 -0.29 28.07
CA MET A 1 13.96 -0.43 26.91
C MET A 1 13.93 0.90 26.17
N GLY A 2 14.30 0.91 24.88
CA GLY A 2 14.22 2.12 24.06
C GLY A 2 12.77 2.60 23.92
N LYS A 3 12.57 3.92 23.83
CA LYS A 3 11.26 4.52 23.59
C LYS A 3 10.78 4.11 22.19
N LYS A 4 9.59 3.50 22.07
CA LYS A 4 8.97 3.27 20.75
C LYS A 4 8.65 4.62 20.11
N VAL A 5 9.03 4.76 18.83
CA VAL A 5 8.70 5.91 17.99
C VAL A 5 7.74 5.40 16.91
N TYR A 6 6.63 6.10 16.74
CA TYR A 6 5.67 5.85 15.67
C TYR A 6 5.83 6.94 14.61
N VAL A 7 5.93 6.54 13.36
CA VAL A 7 6.01 7.45 12.23
C VAL A 7 4.86 7.11 11.29
N ASP A 8 3.96 8.07 11.07
CA ASP A 8 2.87 7.92 10.10
C ASP A 8 3.40 8.27 8.71
N LEU A 9 3.36 7.28 7.81
CA LEU A 9 3.77 7.41 6.42
C LEU A 9 2.56 7.50 5.47
N THR A 10 1.35 7.64 6.03
CA THR A 10 0.11 7.71 5.26
C THR A 10 -0.05 9.09 4.61
N HIS A 11 -0.34 9.12 3.32
CA HIS A 11 -0.77 10.36 2.66
C HIS A 11 -2.11 10.84 3.22
N PRO A 12 -2.28 12.14 3.54
CA PRO A 12 -3.58 12.68 3.90
C PRO A 12 -4.62 12.37 2.80
N PHE A 13 -5.76 11.80 3.19
CA PHE A 13 -6.81 11.49 2.22
C PHE A 13 -7.55 12.77 1.84
N SER A 14 -7.44 13.17 0.59
CA SER A 14 -8.04 14.39 0.03
C SER A 14 -8.39 14.19 -1.45
N ALA A 15 -9.08 15.14 -2.04
CA ALA A 15 -9.34 15.13 -3.49
C ALA A 15 -8.04 15.20 -4.34
N GLU A 16 -6.96 15.71 -3.77
CA GLU A 16 -5.66 15.84 -4.45
C GLU A 16 -4.67 14.74 -4.04
N ILE A 17 -5.12 13.69 -3.35
CA ILE A 17 -4.26 12.56 -2.97
C ILE A 17 -3.59 11.93 -4.18
N PRO A 18 -2.31 11.52 -4.09
CA PRO A 18 -1.63 10.80 -5.16
C PRO A 18 -2.45 9.56 -5.59
N ARG A 19 -2.63 9.41 -6.89
CA ARG A 19 -3.37 8.31 -7.50
C ARG A 19 -2.80 7.98 -8.88
N TRP A 20 -3.22 6.86 -9.41
CA TRP A 20 -2.90 6.53 -10.81
C TRP A 20 -3.50 7.58 -11.75
N PRO A 21 -2.76 8.07 -12.77
CA PRO A 21 -3.18 9.20 -13.62
C PRO A 21 -4.52 9.01 -14.35
N TYR A 22 -4.91 7.76 -14.59
CA TYR A 22 -6.15 7.42 -15.30
C TYR A 22 -7.37 7.27 -14.40
N PHE A 23 -7.19 7.40 -13.07
CA PHE A 23 -8.31 7.32 -12.12
C PHE A 23 -8.88 8.71 -11.84
N ASP A 24 -10.19 8.76 -11.65
CA ASP A 24 -10.87 9.98 -11.25
C ASP A 24 -10.41 10.46 -9.87
N LYS A 25 -10.50 11.75 -9.66
CA LYS A 25 -10.25 12.35 -8.36
C LYS A 25 -11.27 11.85 -7.35
N PRO A 26 -10.87 11.56 -6.10
CA PRO A 26 -11.82 11.33 -5.05
C PRO A 26 -12.79 12.50 -4.89
N GLU A 27 -14.07 12.19 -4.81
CA GLU A 27 -15.09 13.15 -4.42
C GLU A 27 -15.36 13.05 -2.93
N ILE A 28 -15.22 14.15 -2.23
CA ILE A 28 -15.49 14.23 -0.78
C ILE A 28 -16.58 15.27 -0.57
N THR A 29 -17.75 14.82 -0.13
CA THR A 29 -18.91 15.70 0.13
C THR A 29 -19.40 15.52 1.56
N ASN A 30 -19.99 16.56 2.13
CA ASN A 30 -20.63 16.47 3.44
C ASN A 30 -22.03 15.88 3.32
N ALA A 31 -22.23 14.68 3.87
CA ALA A 31 -23.56 14.07 3.99
C ALA A 31 -24.40 14.75 5.07
N HIS A 32 -23.75 15.11 6.19
CA HIS A 32 -24.35 15.89 7.28
C HIS A 32 -23.40 17.01 7.70
N THR A 33 -23.95 18.08 8.27
CA THR A 33 -23.17 19.19 8.83
C THR A 33 -23.62 19.48 10.25
N MET A 34 -22.76 20.06 11.08
CA MET A 34 -23.08 20.44 12.46
C MET A 34 -24.34 21.31 12.52
N ALA A 35 -24.49 22.26 11.58
CA ALA A 35 -25.63 23.18 11.54
C ALA A 35 -26.98 22.50 11.23
N LYS A 36 -26.97 21.37 10.48
CA LYS A 36 -28.19 20.68 10.03
C LYS A 36 -28.47 19.36 10.72
N GLY A 37 -27.51 18.77 11.38
CA GLY A 37 -27.67 17.42 11.95
C GLY A 37 -26.89 17.18 13.25
N GLY A 38 -26.22 18.21 13.79
CA GLY A 38 -25.45 18.08 15.04
C GLY A 38 -24.18 17.23 14.92
N VAL A 39 -23.90 16.70 13.72
CA VAL A 39 -22.70 15.89 13.43
C VAL A 39 -22.15 16.26 12.06
N LEU A 40 -20.84 16.12 11.89
CA LEU A 40 -20.20 16.21 10.58
C LEU A 40 -19.95 14.79 10.05
N THR A 41 -20.53 14.49 8.89
CA THR A 41 -20.34 13.20 8.21
C THR A 41 -19.97 13.43 6.76
N SER A 42 -18.89 12.81 6.31
CA SER A 42 -18.45 12.91 4.92
C SER A 42 -18.79 11.62 4.15
N LYS A 43 -19.15 11.80 2.88
CA LYS A 43 -19.24 10.73 1.89
C LYS A 43 -18.03 10.81 0.98
N ILE A 44 -17.42 9.66 0.71
CA ILE A 44 -16.28 9.53 -0.20
C ILE A 44 -16.69 8.63 -1.37
N THR A 45 -16.40 9.09 -2.58
CA THR A 45 -16.52 8.29 -3.81
C THR A 45 -15.15 8.30 -4.49
N CYS A 46 -14.54 7.13 -4.65
CA CYS A 46 -13.22 7.00 -5.27
C CYS A 46 -13.00 5.57 -5.79
N THR A 47 -12.02 5.42 -6.66
CA THR A 47 -11.45 4.11 -6.99
C THR A 47 -10.74 3.56 -5.75
N MET A 48 -10.92 2.27 -5.45
CA MET A 48 -10.31 1.64 -4.26
C MET A 48 -8.78 1.70 -4.28
N HIS A 49 -8.18 1.75 -5.47
CA HIS A 49 -6.75 1.86 -5.68
C HIS A 49 -6.30 3.34 -5.62
N THR A 50 -6.50 3.98 -4.47
CA THR A 50 -6.25 5.40 -4.26
C THR A 50 -5.54 5.65 -2.93
N GLY A 51 -4.50 6.47 -2.94
CA GLY A 51 -3.74 6.87 -1.76
C GLY A 51 -2.87 5.75 -1.18
N THR A 52 -2.57 5.83 0.11
CA THR A 52 -1.76 4.82 0.80
C THR A 52 -2.62 3.61 1.12
N HIS A 53 -2.36 2.50 0.46
CA HIS A 53 -3.12 1.26 0.60
C HIS A 53 -2.24 0.04 0.32
N CYS A 54 -2.77 -1.13 0.53
CA CYS A 54 -2.17 -2.39 0.13
C CYS A 54 -3.12 -3.14 -0.81
N ASP A 55 -2.53 -3.81 -1.79
CA ASP A 55 -3.27 -4.66 -2.72
C ASP A 55 -3.33 -6.10 -2.22
N ALA A 56 -4.44 -6.77 -2.52
CA ALA A 56 -4.55 -8.19 -2.32
C ALA A 56 -4.10 -8.95 -3.58
N PRO A 57 -3.77 -10.24 -3.47
CA PRO A 57 -3.45 -11.08 -4.64
C PRO A 57 -4.49 -10.99 -5.76
N ARG A 58 -5.78 -10.88 -5.41
CA ARG A 58 -6.88 -10.77 -6.38
C ARG A 58 -6.80 -9.54 -7.28
N HIS A 59 -6.06 -8.51 -6.89
CA HIS A 59 -5.88 -7.32 -7.73
C HIS A 59 -5.17 -7.64 -9.06
N VAL A 60 -4.19 -8.55 -9.02
CA VAL A 60 -3.29 -8.81 -10.16
C VAL A 60 -3.31 -10.25 -10.67
N MET A 61 -3.99 -11.17 -9.98
CA MET A 61 -4.05 -12.57 -10.38
C MET A 61 -5.42 -13.19 -10.11
N GLU A 62 -5.78 -14.19 -10.91
CA GLU A 62 -7.01 -14.93 -10.74
C GLU A 62 -6.83 -16.11 -9.78
N TYR A 63 -5.68 -16.75 -9.83
CA TYR A 63 -5.29 -17.88 -8.99
C TYR A 63 -3.92 -17.62 -8.36
N GLU A 64 -3.73 -18.00 -7.10
CA GLU A 64 -2.45 -18.00 -6.42
C GLU A 64 -1.55 -19.12 -6.95
N PHE A 65 -0.25 -19.07 -6.66
CA PHE A 65 0.73 -20.04 -7.16
C PHE A 65 0.45 -21.50 -6.75
N ASP A 66 -0.36 -21.71 -5.72
CA ASP A 66 -0.80 -23.02 -5.25
C ASP A 66 -2.10 -23.51 -5.92
N GLY A 67 -2.60 -22.75 -6.92
CA GLY A 67 -3.79 -23.08 -7.69
C GLY A 67 -5.12 -22.71 -7.04
N ARG A 68 -5.10 -22.14 -5.82
CA ARG A 68 -6.31 -21.62 -5.19
C ARG A 68 -6.73 -20.30 -5.82
N ARG A 69 -8.04 -20.00 -5.78
CA ARG A 69 -8.54 -18.67 -6.15
C ARG A 69 -7.78 -17.59 -5.35
N ALA A 70 -7.30 -16.58 -6.02
CA ALA A 70 -6.61 -15.47 -5.38
C ALA A 70 -7.52 -14.75 -4.37
N ARG A 71 -6.97 -14.43 -3.21
CA ARG A 71 -7.69 -13.88 -2.06
C ARG A 71 -7.91 -12.39 -2.21
N TYR A 72 -9.05 -11.93 -1.70
CA TYR A 72 -9.32 -10.52 -1.46
C TYR A 72 -8.64 -10.04 -0.16
N THR A 73 -8.56 -8.74 0.05
CA THR A 73 -7.93 -8.14 1.23
C THR A 73 -8.49 -8.67 2.55
N HIS A 74 -9.81 -8.84 2.65
CA HIS A 74 -10.46 -9.36 3.86
C HIS A 74 -10.25 -10.86 4.11
N GLU A 75 -9.74 -11.58 3.14
CA GLU A 75 -9.39 -13.01 3.24
C GLU A 75 -7.91 -13.23 3.59
N MET A 76 -7.12 -12.15 3.59
CA MET A 76 -5.70 -12.21 3.96
C MET A 76 -5.54 -12.26 5.47
N PRO A 77 -4.58 -13.04 5.99
CA PRO A 77 -4.27 -13.03 7.41
C PRO A 77 -3.69 -11.68 7.82
N ILE A 78 -4.03 -11.22 9.02
CA ILE A 78 -3.64 -9.88 9.51
C ILE A 78 -2.12 -9.70 9.60
N ASP A 79 -1.37 -10.75 9.86
CA ASP A 79 0.09 -10.76 9.92
C ASP A 79 0.76 -10.58 8.55
N ALA A 80 0.02 -10.75 7.44
CA ALA A 80 0.51 -10.37 6.11
C ALA A 80 0.73 -8.86 5.94
N TYR A 81 0.13 -8.04 6.81
CA TYR A 81 0.20 -6.58 6.75
C TYR A 81 1.12 -5.96 7.81
N THR A 82 1.78 -6.80 8.61
CA THR A 82 2.63 -6.35 9.71
C THR A 82 3.90 -7.19 9.76
N GLY A 83 4.99 -6.60 10.18
CA GLY A 83 6.23 -7.34 10.30
C GLY A 83 7.45 -6.45 10.44
N GLU A 84 8.59 -7.09 10.59
CA GLU A 84 9.88 -6.41 10.43
C GLU A 84 10.00 -5.97 8.96
N ALA A 85 10.33 -4.70 8.75
CA ALA A 85 10.45 -4.13 7.42
C ALA A 85 11.91 -3.90 7.01
N VAL A 86 12.17 -4.05 5.71
CA VAL A 86 13.44 -3.71 5.08
C VAL A 86 13.18 -2.73 3.94
N VAL A 87 13.88 -1.61 3.94
CA VAL A 87 13.80 -0.64 2.85
C VAL A 87 14.92 -0.89 1.86
N LEU A 88 14.57 -1.23 0.63
CA LEU A 88 15.50 -1.33 -0.49
C LEU A 88 15.39 -0.07 -1.35
N LYS A 89 16.49 0.68 -1.44
CA LYS A 89 16.55 1.82 -2.33
C LYS A 89 16.90 1.37 -3.75
N LEU A 90 16.02 1.65 -4.69
CA LEU A 90 16.20 1.40 -6.12
C LEU A 90 16.55 2.72 -6.84
N ASP A 91 17.66 2.72 -7.56
CA ASP A 91 18.06 3.84 -8.43
C ASP A 91 17.61 3.51 -9.86
N VAL A 92 16.35 3.76 -10.15
CA VAL A 92 15.73 3.52 -11.47
C VAL A 92 14.99 4.76 -11.95
N GLU A 93 14.93 4.94 -13.26
CA GLU A 93 14.16 6.03 -13.86
C GLU A 93 12.65 5.84 -13.62
N PRO A 94 11.89 6.95 -13.56
CA PRO A 94 10.43 6.89 -13.49
C PRO A 94 9.86 5.98 -14.59
N TRP A 95 8.81 5.23 -14.26
CA TRP A 95 8.14 4.27 -15.17
C TRP A 95 8.95 3.02 -15.54
N THR A 96 10.09 2.80 -14.92
CA THR A 96 10.85 1.56 -15.09
C THR A 96 10.08 0.39 -14.45
N LEU A 97 9.92 -0.70 -15.22
CA LEU A 97 9.44 -1.95 -14.67
C LEU A 97 10.50 -2.55 -13.74
N ILE A 98 10.19 -2.64 -12.46
CA ILE A 98 11.08 -3.25 -11.46
C ILE A 98 11.05 -4.77 -11.65
N THR A 99 12.24 -5.36 -11.76
CA THR A 99 12.44 -6.80 -11.92
C THR A 99 13.22 -7.36 -10.73
N ASP A 100 13.30 -8.68 -10.63
CA ASP A 100 14.16 -9.41 -9.68
C ASP A 100 15.62 -8.93 -9.72
N LYS A 101 16.17 -8.64 -10.89
CA LYS A 101 17.54 -8.11 -11.04
C LYS A 101 17.73 -6.78 -10.30
N HIS A 102 16.77 -5.88 -10.37
CA HIS A 102 16.84 -4.62 -9.65
C HIS A 102 16.82 -4.83 -8.13
N LEU A 103 16.03 -5.80 -7.65
CA LEU A 103 15.98 -6.16 -6.23
C LEU A 103 17.30 -6.81 -5.78
N ASP A 104 17.85 -7.72 -6.55
CA ASP A 104 19.14 -8.36 -6.27
C ASP A 104 20.28 -7.35 -6.21
N GLU A 105 20.31 -6.40 -7.13
CA GLU A 105 21.29 -5.30 -7.14
C GLU A 105 21.16 -4.40 -5.91
N ALA A 106 19.92 -4.05 -5.53
CA ALA A 106 19.67 -3.26 -4.33
C ALA A 106 20.13 -4.01 -3.06
N CYS A 107 19.83 -5.30 -2.95
CA CYS A 107 20.31 -6.15 -1.86
C CYS A 107 21.84 -6.15 -1.79
N LYS A 108 22.52 -6.35 -2.92
CA LYS A 108 23.99 -6.30 -2.99
C LYS A 108 24.55 -4.95 -2.55
N LYS A 109 23.96 -3.85 -3.02
CA LYS A 109 24.38 -2.48 -2.62
C LYS A 109 24.23 -2.23 -1.12
N CYS A 110 23.19 -2.79 -0.51
CA CYS A 110 22.90 -2.64 0.92
C CYS A 110 23.61 -3.70 1.79
N GLY A 111 24.31 -4.68 1.21
CA GLY A 111 24.93 -5.78 1.95
C GLY A 111 23.89 -6.72 2.60
N ILE A 112 22.72 -6.84 2.00
CA ILE A 112 21.62 -7.67 2.49
C ILE A 112 21.60 -8.99 1.73
N ASP A 113 21.62 -10.10 2.48
CA ASP A 113 21.38 -11.42 1.90
C ASP A 113 19.87 -11.55 1.53
N PRO A 114 19.51 -11.78 0.26
CA PRO A 114 18.12 -12.00 -0.15
C PRO A 114 17.38 -13.07 0.66
N ALA A 115 18.07 -14.12 1.09
CA ALA A 115 17.47 -15.17 1.92
C ALA A 115 16.99 -14.65 3.29
N SER A 116 17.59 -13.57 3.79
CA SER A 116 17.18 -12.92 5.05
C SER A 116 15.89 -12.11 4.96
N LEU A 117 15.38 -11.89 3.74
CA LEU A 117 14.14 -11.14 3.49
C LEU A 117 12.88 -11.97 3.67
N LYS A 118 13.02 -13.29 3.80
CA LYS A 118 11.88 -14.19 3.98
C LYS A 118 11.07 -13.81 5.22
N GLY A 119 9.77 -13.54 5.03
CA GLY A 119 8.84 -13.14 6.11
C GLY A 119 8.95 -11.68 6.53
N LYS A 120 9.68 -10.86 5.81
CA LYS A 120 9.77 -9.41 6.05
C LYS A 120 8.92 -8.63 5.04
N VAL A 121 8.55 -7.43 5.42
CA VAL A 121 7.91 -6.45 4.53
C VAL A 121 9.00 -5.69 3.78
N LEU A 122 8.86 -5.53 2.46
CA LEU A 122 9.76 -4.77 1.60
C LEU A 122 9.12 -3.45 1.16
#